data_d7873cf1d2a4a517f6faf2cf41326b3d
#
_entry.id   d7873cf1d2a4a517f6faf2cf41326b3d
#
_cell.length_a   1.000
_cell.length_b   1.000
_cell.length_c   1.000
_cell.angle_alpha   90.00
_cell.angle_beta   90.00
_cell.angle_gamma   90.00
#
_symmetry.space_group_name_H-M   'P 1'
#
loop_
_entity.id
_entity.type
_entity.pdbx_description
1 polymer ?
#
loop_
_entity_poly.entity_id
_entity_poly.type
_entity_poly.pdbx_seq_one_letter_code
_entity_poly.pdbx_strand_id
1 'polypeptide(L)'
;MSDQGRWVLADASTAGIVRFGSATAGSAHLDSIISLSGDAHPTFTDALLTYERESGVPLRGAECVLAVPAPPAGDAIPVARSRWTISRSGLNAMFGRPVAVINDVAATAWSLLGHPSGSSKLEHFGGPRFDFTRPGRWAVVMIDDGVNAAALDVAEDGRCHVTDGEAGNAGFSPCDDNEIELMRKLRQRNLHVSWELALNAGWAEQHAPSAERDAWSALAGAFVGDCVLQLGAWSGIILTGRHAQTLRDPRRQALFARRLEEKSRYGRFIAGGSRAFLNARDPLAGGLSLLTARRNARLN
;
A
#
# COMPACT_ATOMS: atom_id res chain seq x y z
N MET A 1 -8.89 -6.34 -37.82
CA MET A 1 -8.82 -5.52 -36.57
C MET A 1 -8.12 -6.39 -35.56
N SER A 2 -6.89 -6.05 -35.15
CA SER A 2 -6.18 -6.77 -34.08
C SER A 2 -7.02 -6.69 -32.82
N ASP A 3 -7.37 -7.83 -32.27
CA ASP A 3 -8.01 -7.96 -30.97
C ASP A 3 -7.04 -7.38 -29.93
N GLN A 4 -7.13 -6.06 -29.71
CA GLN A 4 -6.34 -5.40 -28.68
C GLN A 4 -6.96 -5.83 -27.35
N GLY A 5 -6.29 -6.72 -26.63
CA GLY A 5 -6.75 -7.27 -25.35
C GLY A 5 -7.19 -6.16 -24.39
N ARG A 6 -8.17 -6.46 -23.54
CA ARG A 6 -8.67 -5.52 -22.53
C ARG A 6 -8.04 -5.81 -21.18
N TRP A 7 -7.79 -4.76 -20.43
CA TRP A 7 -7.37 -4.79 -19.04
C TRP A 7 -8.50 -4.28 -18.15
N VAL A 8 -8.75 -4.98 -17.06
CA VAL A 8 -9.71 -4.59 -16.02
C VAL A 8 -8.95 -4.47 -14.70
N LEU A 9 -9.10 -3.34 -14.04
CA LEU A 9 -8.47 -3.04 -12.77
C LEU A 9 -9.57 -2.91 -11.72
N ALA A 10 -9.35 -3.46 -10.53
CA ALA A 10 -10.28 -3.34 -9.42
C ALA A 10 -9.53 -2.94 -8.15
N ASP A 11 -10.15 -2.07 -7.35
CA ASP A 11 -9.65 -1.60 -6.07
C ASP A 11 -10.75 -1.71 -5.01
N ALA A 12 -10.58 -2.66 -4.08
CA ALA A 12 -11.46 -2.89 -2.94
C ALA A 12 -10.80 -2.45 -1.62
N SER A 13 -9.82 -1.54 -1.66
CA SER A 13 -9.05 -1.11 -0.49
C SER A 13 -9.74 -0.06 0.37
N THR A 14 -10.74 0.63 -0.17
CA THR A 14 -11.48 1.66 0.56
C THR A 14 -12.75 1.07 1.16
N ALA A 15 -12.95 1.24 2.47
CA ALA A 15 -14.15 0.74 3.13
C ALA A 15 -15.44 1.32 2.49
N GLY A 16 -16.40 0.46 2.21
CA GLY A 16 -17.70 0.84 1.63
C GLY A 16 -17.66 1.26 0.15
N ILE A 17 -16.50 1.27 -0.51
CA ILE A 17 -16.35 1.66 -1.91
C ILE A 17 -15.49 0.65 -2.65
N VAL A 18 -15.92 0.24 -3.82
CA VAL A 18 -15.08 -0.47 -4.79
C VAL A 18 -14.98 0.34 -6.07
N ARG A 19 -13.76 0.44 -6.60
CA ARG A 19 -13.49 1.14 -7.85
C ARG A 19 -13.06 0.15 -8.91
N PHE A 20 -13.57 0.32 -10.10
CA PHE A 20 -13.16 -0.43 -11.28
C PHE A 20 -12.66 0.52 -12.35
N GLY A 21 -11.67 0.08 -13.10
CA GLY A 21 -11.17 0.78 -14.26
C GLY A 21 -10.91 -0.17 -15.41
N SER A 22 -10.93 0.34 -16.63
CA SER A 22 -10.50 -0.41 -17.81
C SER A 22 -9.45 0.32 -18.60
N ALA A 23 -8.66 -0.44 -19.35
CA ALA A 23 -7.70 0.08 -20.31
C ALA A 23 -7.57 -0.85 -21.50
N THR A 24 -7.21 -0.31 -22.64
CA THR A 24 -6.70 -1.10 -23.77
C THR A 24 -5.32 -1.63 -23.41
N ALA A 25 -5.04 -2.89 -23.70
CA ALA A 25 -3.77 -3.52 -23.36
C ALA A 25 -2.59 -2.76 -23.97
N GLY A 26 -1.70 -2.25 -23.07
CA GLY A 26 -0.55 -1.42 -23.43
C GLY A 26 -0.84 0.08 -23.41
N SER A 27 -2.04 0.51 -23.06
CA SER A 27 -2.31 1.92 -22.75
C SER A 27 -1.59 2.35 -21.48
N ALA A 28 -1.12 3.59 -21.45
CA ALA A 28 -0.58 4.22 -20.26
C ALA A 28 -1.66 4.85 -19.35
N HIS A 29 -2.91 4.87 -19.81
CA HIS A 29 -4.02 5.53 -19.13
C HIS A 29 -5.23 4.62 -19.05
N LEU A 30 -6.04 4.83 -18.01
CA LEU A 30 -7.36 4.22 -17.89
C LEU A 30 -8.34 4.91 -18.85
N ASP A 31 -9.16 4.11 -19.53
CA ASP A 31 -10.20 4.60 -20.44
C ASP A 31 -11.42 5.12 -19.64
N SER A 32 -11.72 4.45 -18.53
CA SER A 32 -12.86 4.79 -17.66
C SER A 32 -12.61 4.34 -16.22
N ILE A 33 -13.25 5.00 -15.26
CA ILE A 33 -13.29 4.60 -13.86
C ILE A 33 -14.74 4.67 -13.38
N ILE A 34 -15.22 3.58 -12.78
CA ILE A 34 -16.54 3.49 -12.15
C ILE A 34 -16.34 3.18 -10.67
N SER A 35 -17.01 3.94 -9.81
CA SER A 35 -17.02 3.74 -8.35
C SER A 35 -18.39 3.26 -7.93
N LEU A 36 -18.44 2.12 -7.24
CA LEU A 36 -19.66 1.51 -6.75
C LEU A 36 -19.66 1.46 -5.22
N SER A 37 -20.86 1.58 -4.62
CA SER A 37 -21.02 1.38 -3.19
C SER A 37 -20.87 -0.10 -2.84
N GLY A 38 -19.96 -0.44 -1.93
CA GLY A 38 -19.79 -1.80 -1.42
C GLY A 38 -21.02 -2.28 -0.66
N ASP A 39 -21.75 -1.37 0.01
CA ASP A 39 -22.94 -1.72 0.79
C ASP A 39 -24.14 -2.05 -0.10
N ALA A 40 -24.18 -1.50 -1.31
CA ALA A 40 -25.24 -1.79 -2.28
C ALA A 40 -25.10 -3.16 -2.95
N HIS A 41 -23.95 -3.82 -2.81
CA HIS A 41 -23.64 -5.10 -3.45
C HIS A 41 -23.40 -6.19 -2.40
N PRO A 42 -24.22 -7.28 -2.38
CA PRO A 42 -24.05 -8.38 -1.42
C PRO A 42 -22.68 -9.04 -1.48
N THR A 43 -22.12 -9.17 -2.69
CA THR A 43 -20.81 -9.77 -2.93
C THR A 43 -19.95 -8.90 -3.85
N PHE A 44 -18.64 -9.15 -3.85
CA PHE A 44 -17.75 -8.53 -4.83
C PHE A 44 -18.11 -8.92 -6.27
N THR A 45 -18.61 -10.14 -6.46
CA THR A 45 -19.08 -10.62 -7.78
C THR A 45 -20.25 -9.79 -8.29
N ASP A 46 -21.21 -9.42 -7.43
CA ASP A 46 -22.33 -8.56 -7.82
C ASP A 46 -21.86 -7.18 -8.26
N ALA A 47 -20.89 -6.61 -7.54
CA ALA A 47 -20.28 -5.34 -7.92
C ALA A 47 -19.54 -5.44 -9.27
N LEU A 48 -18.82 -6.54 -9.51
CA LEU A 48 -18.10 -6.77 -10.75
C LEU A 48 -19.05 -6.95 -11.96
N LEU A 49 -20.16 -7.66 -11.80
CA LEU A 49 -21.20 -7.80 -12.83
C LEU A 49 -21.91 -6.46 -13.11
N THR A 50 -22.11 -5.65 -12.08
CA THR A 50 -22.64 -4.29 -12.25
C THR A 50 -21.67 -3.43 -13.06
N TYR A 51 -20.36 -3.50 -12.75
CA TYR A 51 -19.34 -2.83 -13.55
C TYR A 51 -19.35 -3.28 -15.03
N GLU A 52 -19.41 -4.59 -15.30
CA GLU A 52 -19.47 -5.11 -16.67
C GLU A 52 -20.66 -4.53 -17.46
N ARG A 53 -21.84 -4.50 -16.81
CA ARG A 53 -23.06 -3.97 -17.42
C ARG A 53 -22.99 -2.46 -17.67
N GLU A 54 -22.45 -1.69 -16.72
CA GLU A 54 -22.39 -0.22 -16.81
C GLU A 54 -21.29 0.27 -17.75
N SER A 55 -20.13 -0.42 -17.75
CA SER A 55 -19.00 -0.05 -18.61
C SER A 55 -19.11 -0.60 -20.05
N GLY A 56 -19.88 -1.67 -20.25
CA GLY A 56 -19.90 -2.43 -21.49
C GLY A 56 -18.60 -3.19 -21.77
N VAL A 57 -17.67 -3.26 -20.82
CA VAL A 57 -16.39 -3.95 -20.97
C VAL A 57 -16.56 -5.42 -20.57
N PRO A 58 -16.42 -6.38 -21.50
CA PRO A 58 -16.57 -7.79 -21.17
C PRO A 58 -15.46 -8.24 -20.24
N LEU A 59 -15.83 -8.96 -19.17
CA LEU A 59 -14.85 -9.53 -18.23
C LEU A 59 -14.11 -10.72 -18.85
N ARG A 60 -14.85 -11.57 -19.57
CA ARG A 60 -14.27 -12.78 -20.17
C ARG A 60 -13.21 -12.47 -21.20
N GLY A 61 -12.01 -13.00 -20.97
CA GLY A 61 -10.83 -12.76 -21.82
C GLY A 61 -9.99 -11.54 -21.44
N ALA A 62 -10.51 -10.62 -20.59
CA ALA A 62 -9.72 -9.51 -20.09
C ALA A 62 -8.65 -9.96 -19.09
N GLU A 63 -7.46 -9.34 -19.10
CA GLU A 63 -6.51 -9.47 -17.99
C GLU A 63 -6.98 -8.60 -16.84
N CYS A 64 -6.91 -9.14 -15.60
CA CYS A 64 -7.39 -8.41 -14.44
C CYS A 64 -6.36 -8.35 -13.32
N VAL A 65 -6.28 -7.17 -12.67
CA VAL A 65 -5.60 -6.96 -11.40
C VAL A 65 -6.62 -6.45 -10.39
N LEU A 66 -6.65 -7.09 -9.21
CA LEU A 66 -7.48 -6.70 -8.08
C LEU A 66 -6.56 -6.32 -6.90
N ALA A 67 -6.69 -5.08 -6.42
CA ALA A 67 -6.06 -4.62 -5.18
C ALA A 67 -7.01 -4.83 -3.99
N VAL A 68 -6.52 -5.47 -2.93
CA VAL A 68 -7.27 -5.78 -1.71
C VAL A 68 -6.49 -5.40 -0.45
N PRO A 69 -7.14 -4.97 0.63
CA PRO A 69 -6.51 -4.70 1.92
C PRO A 69 -6.38 -6.01 2.74
N ALA A 70 -5.71 -7.00 2.17
CA ALA A 70 -5.52 -8.32 2.75
C ALA A 70 -4.31 -9.02 2.12
N PRO A 71 -3.73 -10.04 2.79
CA PRO A 71 -2.76 -10.92 2.18
C PRO A 71 -3.38 -11.62 0.96
N PRO A 72 -2.78 -11.51 -0.24
CA PRO A 72 -3.31 -12.13 -1.45
C PRO A 72 -2.99 -13.65 -1.50
N ALA A 73 -3.26 -14.37 -0.44
CA ALA A 73 -2.94 -15.80 -0.30
C ALA A 73 -4.21 -16.68 -0.32
N GLY A 74 -4.06 -17.90 -0.84
CA GLY A 74 -5.16 -18.87 -0.91
C GLY A 74 -6.25 -18.53 -1.92
N ASP A 75 -7.37 -19.24 -1.85
CA ASP A 75 -8.54 -19.04 -2.71
C ASP A 75 -9.54 -18.06 -2.11
N ALA A 76 -9.84 -18.20 -0.84
CA ALA A 76 -10.77 -17.32 -0.11
C ALA A 76 -10.01 -16.13 0.48
N ILE A 77 -10.24 -14.93 -0.05
CA ILE A 77 -9.57 -13.69 0.33
C ILE A 77 -10.57 -12.80 1.06
N PRO A 78 -10.49 -12.69 2.39
CA PRO A 78 -11.34 -11.79 3.15
C PRO A 78 -10.93 -10.34 2.89
N VAL A 79 -11.88 -9.46 2.55
CA VAL A 79 -11.63 -8.04 2.37
C VAL A 79 -11.79 -7.32 3.72
N ALA A 80 -10.72 -6.78 4.25
CA ALA A 80 -10.76 -6.09 5.55
C ALA A 80 -11.80 -4.96 5.56
N ARG A 81 -12.54 -4.84 6.65
CA ARG A 81 -13.61 -3.85 6.83
C ARG A 81 -14.75 -3.95 5.80
N SER A 82 -14.93 -5.11 5.21
CA SER A 82 -16.02 -5.45 4.31
C SER A 82 -16.63 -6.80 4.72
N ARG A 83 -17.86 -7.06 4.31
CA ARG A 83 -18.49 -8.38 4.43
C ARG A 83 -18.05 -9.36 3.34
N TRP A 84 -17.24 -8.91 2.40
CA TRP A 84 -16.89 -9.71 1.26
C TRP A 84 -15.74 -10.69 1.55
N THR A 85 -15.93 -11.90 1.06
CA THR A 85 -14.86 -12.87 0.85
C THR A 85 -14.79 -13.13 -0.66
N ILE A 86 -13.65 -12.87 -1.25
CA ILE A 86 -13.45 -13.01 -2.69
C ILE A 86 -12.86 -14.38 -2.98
N SER A 87 -13.50 -15.14 -3.88
CA SER A 87 -12.95 -16.41 -4.37
C SER A 87 -12.06 -16.15 -5.58
N ARG A 88 -10.79 -16.50 -5.47
CA ARG A 88 -9.82 -16.40 -6.58
C ARG A 88 -10.21 -17.31 -7.74
N SER A 89 -10.59 -18.56 -7.46
CA SER A 89 -11.05 -19.50 -8.47
C SER A 89 -12.33 -19.02 -9.16
N GLY A 90 -13.27 -18.42 -8.40
CA GLY A 90 -14.46 -17.79 -8.96
C GLY A 90 -14.13 -16.64 -9.91
N LEU A 91 -13.21 -15.75 -9.53
CA LEU A 91 -12.72 -14.71 -10.43
C LEU A 91 -12.06 -15.27 -11.68
N ASN A 92 -11.18 -16.26 -11.53
CA ASN A 92 -10.53 -16.90 -12.66
C ASN A 92 -11.54 -17.51 -13.66
N ALA A 93 -12.63 -18.10 -13.16
CA ALA A 93 -13.71 -18.63 -14.00
C ALA A 93 -14.46 -17.52 -14.76
N MET A 94 -14.74 -16.37 -14.10
CA MET A 94 -15.41 -15.24 -14.73
C MET A 94 -14.56 -14.62 -15.85
N PHE A 95 -13.28 -14.39 -15.58
CA PHE A 95 -12.36 -13.83 -16.58
C PHE A 95 -11.88 -14.87 -17.63
N GLY A 96 -12.05 -16.17 -17.37
CA GLY A 96 -11.54 -17.25 -18.21
C GLY A 96 -10.01 -17.36 -18.20
N ARG A 97 -9.35 -16.71 -17.23
CA ARG A 97 -7.90 -16.66 -17.08
C ARG A 97 -7.51 -16.27 -15.65
N PRO A 98 -6.26 -16.52 -15.21
CA PRO A 98 -5.81 -16.13 -13.88
C PRO A 98 -5.91 -14.63 -13.62
N VAL A 99 -6.56 -14.26 -12.52
CA VAL A 99 -6.64 -12.88 -12.01
C VAL A 99 -5.47 -12.64 -11.05
N ALA A 100 -4.77 -11.52 -11.24
CA ALA A 100 -3.74 -11.11 -10.30
C ALA A 100 -4.39 -10.38 -9.11
N VAL A 101 -4.31 -10.97 -7.93
CA VAL A 101 -4.71 -10.30 -6.68
C VAL A 101 -3.45 -9.82 -5.99
N ILE A 102 -3.41 -8.56 -5.60
CA ILE A 102 -2.27 -7.93 -4.93
C ILE A 102 -2.74 -7.16 -3.69
N ASN A 103 -1.85 -7.00 -2.73
CA ASN A 103 -2.11 -6.14 -1.58
C ASN A 103 -2.23 -4.66 -2.02
N ASP A 104 -3.04 -3.86 -1.33
CA ASP A 104 -3.32 -2.47 -1.67
C ASP A 104 -2.10 -1.55 -1.50
N VAL A 105 -1.20 -1.86 -0.56
CA VAL A 105 0.08 -1.13 -0.42
C VAL A 105 1.02 -1.48 -1.56
N ALA A 106 1.04 -2.74 -2.01
CA ALA A 106 1.78 -3.14 -3.21
C ALA A 106 1.22 -2.46 -4.46
N ALA A 107 -0.11 -2.38 -4.61
CA ALA A 107 -0.73 -1.62 -5.69
C ALA A 107 -0.33 -0.13 -5.64
N THR A 108 -0.28 0.45 -4.44
CA THR A 108 0.19 1.82 -4.24
C THR A 108 1.66 1.98 -4.66
N ALA A 109 2.53 1.03 -4.31
CA ALA A 109 3.93 1.04 -4.73
C ALA A 109 4.07 0.96 -6.27
N TRP A 110 3.33 0.07 -6.92
CA TRP A 110 3.29 -0.02 -8.39
C TRP A 110 2.85 1.29 -9.05
N SER A 111 1.95 2.07 -8.42
CA SER A 111 1.46 3.33 -8.98
C SER A 111 2.55 4.40 -9.11
N LEU A 112 3.66 4.25 -8.39
CA LEU A 112 4.81 5.16 -8.46
C LEU A 112 5.65 4.94 -9.73
N LEU A 113 5.60 3.75 -10.32
CA LEU A 113 6.37 3.36 -11.51
C LEU A 113 5.67 3.71 -12.82
N GLY A 114 4.35 3.89 -12.80
CA GLY A 114 3.52 4.06 -14.01
C GLY A 114 3.58 5.45 -14.66
N HIS A 115 4.29 6.41 -14.06
CA HIS A 115 4.38 7.77 -14.59
C HIS A 115 5.84 8.20 -14.69
N PRO A 116 6.25 8.84 -15.82
CA PRO A 116 7.52 9.55 -15.91
C PRO A 116 7.68 10.61 -14.81
N SER A 117 6.54 11.06 -14.27
CA SER A 117 6.42 11.99 -13.14
C SER A 117 5.96 11.31 -11.84
N GLY A 118 6.25 10.02 -11.64
CA GLY A 118 5.94 9.32 -10.37
C GLY A 118 6.43 10.12 -9.15
N SER A 119 7.54 10.84 -9.31
CA SER A 119 8.04 11.79 -8.33
C SER A 119 7.14 13.04 -8.13
N SER A 120 6.28 13.42 -9.08
CA SER A 120 5.42 14.62 -8.96
C SER A 120 4.27 14.45 -7.96
N LYS A 121 3.88 13.21 -7.65
CA LYS A 121 2.89 12.90 -6.60
C LYS A 121 3.49 12.91 -5.20
N LEU A 122 4.83 13.01 -5.10
CA LEU A 122 5.58 12.92 -3.87
C LEU A 122 5.93 14.30 -3.33
N GLU A 123 5.53 14.57 -2.10
CA GLU A 123 5.97 15.72 -1.34
C GLU A 123 7.21 15.35 -0.53
N HIS A 124 8.35 15.80 -1.01
CA HIS A 124 9.65 15.47 -0.46
C HIS A 124 9.92 16.22 0.86
N PHE A 125 10.42 15.49 1.88
CA PHE A 125 10.74 16.10 3.17
C PHE A 125 12.13 15.73 3.73
N GLY A 126 12.95 15.01 2.98
CA GLY A 126 14.33 14.70 3.40
C GLY A 126 15.09 13.79 2.45
N GLY A 127 16.41 13.79 2.56
CA GLY A 127 17.31 13.02 1.72
C GLY A 127 17.37 13.46 0.26
N PRO A 128 17.93 12.67 -0.66
CA PRO A 128 17.93 12.92 -2.10
C PRO A 128 16.51 12.91 -2.71
N ARG A 129 16.33 13.49 -3.89
CA ARG A 129 15.09 13.35 -4.63
C ARG A 129 14.91 11.92 -5.14
N PHE A 130 13.66 11.46 -5.17
CA PHE A 130 13.33 10.16 -5.73
C PHE A 130 13.60 10.13 -7.23
N ASP A 131 14.22 9.04 -7.67
CA ASP A 131 14.49 8.75 -9.07
C ASP A 131 14.29 7.23 -9.29
N PHE A 132 13.11 6.86 -9.76
CA PHE A 132 12.76 5.46 -10.03
C PHE A 132 13.29 4.96 -11.40
N THR A 133 14.10 5.76 -12.09
CA THR A 133 14.85 5.31 -13.28
C THR A 133 16.21 4.71 -12.92
N ARG A 134 16.63 4.86 -11.67
CA ARG A 134 17.88 4.32 -11.13
C ARG A 134 17.61 3.10 -10.26
N PRO A 135 18.56 2.16 -10.21
CA PRO A 135 18.50 1.04 -9.29
C PRO A 135 18.35 1.50 -7.85
N GLY A 136 17.47 0.82 -7.12
CA GLY A 136 17.22 1.14 -5.71
C GLY A 136 16.08 0.35 -5.12
N ARG A 137 15.99 0.40 -3.79
CA ARG A 137 14.90 -0.20 -3.01
C ARG A 137 14.35 0.80 -2.02
N TRP A 138 13.04 1.05 -2.13
CA TRP A 138 12.29 1.99 -1.29
C TRP A 138 11.19 1.26 -0.53
N ALA A 139 10.90 1.69 0.70
CA ALA A 139 9.73 1.25 1.43
C ALA A 139 8.57 2.20 1.19
N VAL A 140 7.44 1.67 0.74
CA VAL A 140 6.15 2.37 0.74
C VAL A 140 5.41 1.93 1.99
N VAL A 141 5.21 2.84 2.93
CA VAL A 141 4.62 2.55 4.24
C VAL A 141 3.30 3.29 4.38
N MET A 142 2.25 2.52 4.61
CA MET A 142 0.92 3.02 4.89
C MET A 142 0.68 3.05 6.40
N ILE A 143 0.30 4.22 6.92
CA ILE A 143 -0.15 4.38 8.30
C ILE A 143 -1.52 5.05 8.29
N ASP A 144 -2.54 4.24 8.47
CA ASP A 144 -3.96 4.59 8.52
C ASP A 144 -4.62 3.73 9.62
N ASP A 145 -5.94 3.50 9.56
CA ASP A 145 -6.61 2.50 10.41
C ASP A 145 -6.02 1.08 10.21
N GLY A 146 -5.48 0.79 9.02
CA GLY A 146 -4.60 -0.33 8.75
C GLY A 146 -3.17 0.15 8.57
N VAL A 147 -2.21 -0.66 9.02
CA VAL A 147 -0.79 -0.34 8.95
C VAL A 147 -0.07 -1.44 8.17
N ASN A 148 0.64 -1.06 7.11
CA ASN A 148 1.38 -2.03 6.31
C ASN A 148 2.53 -1.39 5.52
N ALA A 149 3.41 -2.23 4.94
CA ALA A 149 4.51 -1.79 4.11
C ALA A 149 4.75 -2.72 2.91
N ALA A 150 5.25 -2.15 1.82
CA ALA A 150 5.74 -2.89 0.66
C ALA A 150 7.12 -2.35 0.25
N ALA A 151 7.98 -3.22 -0.29
CA ALA A 151 9.22 -2.81 -0.93
C ALA A 151 8.98 -2.59 -2.43
N LEU A 152 9.46 -1.46 -2.93
CA LEU A 152 9.53 -1.14 -4.35
C LEU A 152 10.99 -1.26 -4.78
N ASP A 153 11.25 -2.15 -5.71
CA ASP A 153 12.58 -2.42 -6.26
C ASP A 153 12.67 -1.99 -7.72
N VAL A 154 13.76 -1.31 -8.06
CA VAL A 154 14.22 -1.11 -9.43
C VAL A 154 15.60 -1.74 -9.57
N ALA A 155 15.74 -2.74 -10.42
CA ALA A 155 16.98 -3.45 -10.67
C ALA A 155 17.87 -2.67 -11.65
N GLU A 156 19.16 -3.06 -11.76
CA GLU A 156 20.11 -2.42 -12.68
C GLU A 156 19.70 -2.51 -14.15
N ASP A 157 18.96 -3.53 -14.52
CA ASP A 157 18.40 -3.72 -15.87
C ASP A 157 17.07 -2.99 -16.08
N GLY A 158 16.64 -2.18 -15.12
CA GLY A 158 15.39 -1.41 -15.16
C GLY A 158 14.14 -2.24 -14.86
N ARG A 159 14.24 -3.54 -14.59
CA ARG A 159 13.10 -4.34 -14.15
C ARG A 159 12.64 -3.89 -12.79
N CYS A 160 11.32 -3.76 -12.65
CA CYS A 160 10.68 -3.35 -11.43
C CYS A 160 10.01 -4.53 -10.74
N HIS A 161 10.10 -4.57 -9.43
CA HIS A 161 9.43 -5.56 -8.60
C HIS A 161 8.84 -4.89 -7.36
N VAL A 162 7.72 -5.41 -6.88
CA VAL A 162 7.14 -5.00 -5.61
C VAL A 162 6.94 -6.25 -4.76
N THR A 163 7.49 -6.21 -3.56
CA THR A 163 7.30 -7.24 -2.53
C THR A 163 6.38 -6.66 -1.47
N ASP A 164 5.23 -7.29 -1.27
CA ASP A 164 4.30 -6.97 -0.19
C ASP A 164 4.57 -7.85 1.05
N GLY A 165 3.99 -7.41 2.17
CA GLY A 165 4.06 -8.11 3.43
C GLY A 165 2.93 -7.65 4.35
N GLU A 166 2.96 -8.12 5.59
CA GLU A 166 2.04 -7.73 6.66
C GLU A 166 2.82 -7.11 7.82
N ALA A 167 3.60 -6.08 7.52
CA ALA A 167 4.51 -5.44 8.48
C ALA A 167 3.78 -4.90 9.72
N GLY A 168 2.55 -4.41 9.57
CA GLY A 168 1.72 -3.96 10.68
C GLY A 168 1.34 -5.08 11.66
N ASN A 169 1.30 -6.33 11.19
CA ASN A 169 1.01 -7.51 12.01
C ASN A 169 2.25 -8.11 12.68
N ALA A 170 3.45 -7.60 12.39
CA ALA A 170 4.64 -7.98 13.14
C ALA A 170 4.57 -7.52 14.60
N GLY A 171 5.28 -8.25 15.48
CA GLY A 171 5.28 -7.95 16.91
C GLY A 171 5.82 -6.55 17.23
N PHE A 172 5.10 -5.80 18.03
CA PHE A 172 5.57 -4.51 18.56
C PHE A 172 6.73 -4.72 19.52
N SER A 173 7.82 -4.00 19.32
CA SER A 173 9.02 -4.05 20.18
C SER A 173 9.25 -2.70 20.84
N PRO A 174 8.82 -2.51 22.10
CA PRO A 174 8.98 -1.25 22.83
C PRO A 174 10.45 -0.99 23.19
N CYS A 175 10.88 0.28 23.12
CA CYS A 175 12.25 0.69 23.40
C CYS A 175 12.38 1.75 24.51
N ASP A 176 11.28 2.34 24.96
CA ASP A 176 11.26 3.29 26.07
C ASP A 176 10.13 2.97 27.06
N ASP A 177 10.12 3.68 28.20
CA ASP A 177 9.16 3.44 29.29
C ASP A 177 7.69 3.68 28.86
N ASN A 178 7.44 4.65 27.99
CA ASN A 178 6.10 4.94 27.48
C ASN A 178 5.62 3.82 26.57
N GLU A 179 6.48 3.34 25.67
CA GLU A 179 6.19 2.21 24.80
C GLU A 179 6.00 0.90 25.58
N ILE A 180 6.79 0.71 26.67
CA ILE A 180 6.64 -0.44 27.58
C ILE A 180 5.28 -0.40 28.28
N GLU A 181 4.85 0.77 28.75
CA GLU A 181 3.56 0.92 29.39
C GLU A 181 2.41 0.72 28.41
N LEU A 182 2.51 1.24 27.19
CA LEU A 182 1.57 0.96 26.09
C LEU A 182 1.47 -0.55 25.83
N MET A 183 2.61 -1.23 25.73
CA MET A 183 2.66 -2.70 25.56
C MET A 183 1.93 -3.41 26.69
N ARG A 184 2.15 -3.01 27.97
CA ARG A 184 1.46 -3.62 29.11
C ARG A 184 -0.05 -3.47 29.03
N LYS A 185 -0.54 -2.27 28.70
CA LYS A 185 -1.97 -1.99 28.55
C LYS A 185 -2.58 -2.86 27.44
N LEU A 186 -1.92 -2.96 26.28
CA LEU A 186 -2.40 -3.74 25.16
C LEU A 186 -2.41 -5.25 25.44
N ARG A 187 -1.41 -5.76 26.16
CA ARG A 187 -1.33 -7.20 26.53
C ARG A 187 -2.42 -7.66 27.50
N GLN A 188 -3.08 -6.76 28.21
CA GLN A 188 -4.22 -7.13 29.06
C GLN A 188 -5.41 -7.69 28.26
N ARG A 189 -5.51 -7.31 26.98
CA ARG A 189 -6.66 -7.69 26.12
C ARG A 189 -6.25 -8.48 24.86
N ASN A 190 -4.96 -8.58 24.58
CA ASN A 190 -4.44 -9.20 23.37
C ASN A 190 -3.31 -10.18 23.70
N LEU A 191 -3.35 -11.38 23.15
CA LEU A 191 -2.26 -12.36 23.28
C LEU A 191 -1.01 -11.91 22.51
N HIS A 192 -1.20 -11.28 21.33
CA HIS A 192 -0.17 -10.72 20.49
C HIS A 192 -0.40 -9.21 20.36
N VAL A 193 0.63 -8.43 20.59
CA VAL A 193 0.61 -6.99 20.33
C VAL A 193 1.41 -6.70 19.08
N SER A 194 0.72 -6.31 18.04
CA SER A 194 1.31 -5.95 16.75
C SER A 194 1.62 -4.46 16.68
N TRP A 195 2.41 -4.06 15.67
CA TRP A 195 2.65 -2.66 15.35
C TRP A 195 1.34 -1.91 15.03
N GLU A 196 0.42 -2.55 14.32
CA GLU A 196 -0.88 -1.95 14.00
C GLU A 196 -1.68 -1.64 15.28
N LEU A 197 -1.74 -2.58 16.23
CA LEU A 197 -2.41 -2.35 17.51
C LEU A 197 -1.74 -1.22 18.30
N ALA A 198 -0.42 -1.17 18.33
CA ALA A 198 0.33 -0.14 19.06
C ALA A 198 0.14 1.25 18.42
N LEU A 199 0.23 1.35 17.09
CA LEU A 199 0.04 2.61 16.37
C LEU A 199 -1.39 3.13 16.47
N ASN A 200 -2.40 2.26 16.37
CA ASN A 200 -3.80 2.66 16.51
C ASN A 200 -4.13 3.08 17.95
N ALA A 201 -3.61 2.40 18.96
CA ALA A 201 -3.77 2.81 20.35
C ALA A 201 -3.08 4.14 20.65
N GLY A 202 -1.82 4.31 20.22
CA GLY A 202 -1.10 5.57 20.35
C GLY A 202 -1.78 6.71 19.57
N TRP A 203 -2.38 6.42 18.41
CA TRP A 203 -3.18 7.40 17.67
C TRP A 203 -4.41 7.84 18.45
N ALA A 204 -5.14 6.92 19.07
CA ALA A 204 -6.29 7.24 19.91
C ALA A 204 -5.89 8.05 21.16
N GLU A 205 -4.80 7.67 21.81
CA GLU A 205 -4.28 8.38 22.99
C GLU A 205 -3.87 9.83 22.69
N GLN A 206 -3.22 10.10 21.55
CA GLN A 206 -2.79 11.47 21.20
C GLN A 206 -3.95 12.45 20.98
N HIS A 207 -5.18 11.94 20.75
CA HIS A 207 -6.39 12.74 20.59
C HIS A 207 -7.16 12.92 21.91
N ALA A 208 -6.70 12.27 23.00
CA ALA A 208 -7.24 12.51 24.32
C ALA A 208 -6.85 13.92 24.86
N PRO A 209 -7.70 14.57 25.66
CA PRO A 209 -7.44 15.94 26.14
C PRO A 209 -6.14 16.13 26.93
N SER A 210 -5.61 15.06 27.52
CA SER A 210 -4.41 15.04 28.39
C SER A 210 -3.16 14.48 27.72
N ALA A 211 -3.18 14.22 26.40
CA ALA A 211 -2.16 13.42 25.76
C ALA A 211 -0.85 14.17 25.48
N GLU A 212 0.25 13.46 25.60
CA GLU A 212 1.52 13.80 24.96
C GLU A 212 1.39 13.58 23.44
N ARG A 213 0.93 14.62 22.76
CA ARG A 213 0.59 14.59 21.32
C ARG A 213 1.72 14.17 20.39
N ASP A 214 2.92 14.05 20.92
CA ASP A 214 4.14 13.81 20.14
C ASP A 214 4.65 12.35 20.22
N ALA A 215 4.20 11.56 21.21
CA ALA A 215 4.65 10.18 21.41
C ALA A 215 4.33 9.29 20.21
N TRP A 216 3.16 9.47 19.58
CA TRP A 216 2.77 8.74 18.39
C TRP A 216 3.73 8.95 17.22
N SER A 217 4.25 10.15 17.03
CA SER A 217 5.18 10.46 15.93
C SER A 217 6.50 9.69 16.08
N ALA A 218 6.99 9.56 17.32
CA ALA A 218 8.16 8.73 17.61
C ALA A 218 7.86 7.25 17.36
N LEU A 219 6.71 6.75 17.83
CA LEU A 219 6.27 5.38 17.61
C LEU A 219 6.16 5.04 16.09
N ALA A 220 5.58 5.94 15.29
CA ALA A 220 5.53 5.81 13.84
C ALA A 220 6.94 5.77 13.21
N GLY A 221 7.87 6.58 13.72
CA GLY A 221 9.28 6.56 13.29
C GLY A 221 9.95 5.22 13.60
N ALA A 222 9.71 4.65 14.79
CA ALA A 222 10.22 3.34 15.17
C ALA A 222 9.76 2.25 14.22
N PHE A 223 8.45 2.19 13.93
CA PHE A 223 7.86 1.24 12.98
C PHE A 223 8.45 1.36 11.58
N VAL A 224 8.51 2.58 11.05
CA VAL A 224 9.04 2.80 9.69
C VAL A 224 10.52 2.42 9.61
N GLY A 225 11.30 2.70 10.66
CA GLY A 225 12.69 2.26 10.75
C GLY A 225 12.83 0.74 10.74
N ASP A 226 11.94 0.01 11.39
CA ASP A 226 11.91 -1.46 11.35
C ASP A 226 11.54 -1.96 9.96
N CYS A 227 10.58 -1.32 9.27
CA CYS A 227 10.26 -1.63 7.89
C CYS A 227 11.48 -1.44 6.96
N VAL A 228 12.24 -0.35 7.11
CA VAL A 228 13.47 -0.13 6.32
C VAL A 228 14.46 -1.25 6.53
N LEU A 229 14.70 -1.66 7.78
CA LEU A 229 15.64 -2.73 8.10
C LEU A 229 15.18 -4.08 7.53
N GLN A 230 13.90 -4.43 7.73
CA GLN A 230 13.35 -5.72 7.30
C GLN A 230 13.28 -5.84 5.79
N LEU A 231 12.92 -4.76 5.10
CA LEU A 231 12.79 -4.71 3.65
C LEU A 231 14.13 -4.40 2.95
N GLY A 232 15.16 -3.98 3.66
CA GLY A 232 16.42 -3.53 3.06
C GLY A 232 16.26 -2.27 2.20
N ALA A 233 15.32 -1.39 2.56
CA ALA A 233 14.90 -0.23 1.76
C ALA A 233 15.82 0.99 1.96
N TRP A 234 17.09 0.83 1.64
CA TRP A 234 18.11 1.84 1.90
C TRP A 234 18.01 3.09 1.03
N SER A 235 17.33 3.01 -0.11
CA SER A 235 17.14 4.15 -1.01
C SER A 235 16.13 5.17 -0.47
N GLY A 236 15.24 4.77 0.47
CA GLY A 236 14.35 5.70 1.15
C GLY A 236 12.97 5.16 1.46
N ILE A 237 12.11 6.07 1.93
CA ILE A 237 10.76 5.79 2.40
C ILE A 237 9.73 6.72 1.75
N ILE A 238 8.55 6.18 1.50
CA ILE A 238 7.38 6.92 1.03
C ILE A 238 6.24 6.64 1.99
N LEU A 239 5.77 7.68 2.66
CA LEU A 239 4.69 7.60 3.65
C LEU A 239 3.35 7.91 3.01
N THR A 240 2.34 7.11 3.31
CA THR A 240 0.96 7.32 2.86
C THR A 240 -0.04 6.94 3.95
N GLY A 241 -1.30 7.30 3.76
CA GLY A 241 -2.36 7.10 4.74
C GLY A 241 -2.67 8.35 5.55
N ARG A 242 -3.90 8.45 6.08
CA ARG A 242 -4.41 9.65 6.78
C ARG A 242 -3.58 10.01 8.01
N HIS A 243 -3.19 9.00 8.80
CA HIS A 243 -2.41 9.22 10.01
C HIS A 243 -0.99 9.71 9.65
N ALA A 244 -0.37 9.16 8.60
CA ALA A 244 0.95 9.60 8.14
C ALA A 244 0.97 11.08 7.73
N GLN A 245 -0.16 11.64 7.23
CA GLN A 245 -0.23 13.04 6.82
C GLN A 245 -0.01 14.02 7.99
N THR A 246 -0.27 13.60 9.23
CA THR A 246 -0.04 14.44 10.41
C THR A 246 1.44 14.66 10.72
N LEU A 247 2.32 13.81 10.19
CA LEU A 247 3.78 13.96 10.28
C LEU A 247 4.34 15.10 9.41
N ARG A 248 3.48 15.82 8.67
CA ARG A 248 3.86 17.06 7.96
C ARG A 248 4.11 18.24 8.89
N ASP A 249 3.53 18.19 10.09
CA ASP A 249 3.87 19.17 11.12
C ASP A 249 5.37 19.08 11.42
N PRO A 250 6.14 20.20 11.37
CA PRO A 250 7.60 20.17 11.49
C PRO A 250 8.10 19.55 12.81
N ARG A 251 7.38 19.76 13.91
CA ARG A 251 7.75 19.21 15.22
C ARG A 251 7.56 17.69 15.22
N ARG A 252 6.42 17.22 14.73
CA ARG A 252 6.12 15.79 14.60
C ARG A 252 7.07 15.09 13.64
N GLN A 253 7.39 15.75 12.53
CA GLN A 253 8.35 15.25 11.55
C GLN A 253 9.75 15.08 12.15
N ALA A 254 10.19 16.03 13.00
CA ALA A 254 11.49 15.94 13.68
C ALA A 254 11.54 14.76 14.67
N LEU A 255 10.46 14.53 15.45
CA LEU A 255 10.35 13.38 16.36
C LEU A 255 10.33 12.05 15.60
N PHE A 256 9.55 11.98 14.52
CA PHE A 256 9.52 10.84 13.61
C PHE A 256 10.90 10.55 13.04
N ALA A 257 11.58 11.56 12.47
CA ALA A 257 12.89 11.39 11.84
C ALA A 257 13.94 10.91 12.85
N ARG A 258 13.99 11.50 14.06
CA ARG A 258 14.89 11.06 15.10
C ARG A 258 14.71 9.58 15.42
N ARG A 259 13.47 9.16 15.65
CA ARG A 259 13.16 7.79 16.04
C ARG A 259 13.32 6.78 14.90
N LEU A 260 13.06 7.20 13.66
CA LEU A 260 13.36 6.45 12.43
C LEU A 260 14.86 6.11 12.33
N GLU A 261 15.72 7.04 12.70
CA GLU A 261 17.18 6.95 12.62
C GLU A 261 17.82 6.26 13.83
N GLU A 262 17.09 6.06 14.92
CA GLU A 262 17.55 5.34 16.13
C GLU A 262 17.65 3.82 15.87
N LYS A 263 18.45 3.42 14.88
CA LYS A 263 18.65 2.02 14.47
C LYS A 263 20.12 1.61 14.55
N SER A 264 20.78 1.95 15.68
CA SER A 264 22.17 1.61 15.96
C SER A 264 23.09 1.98 14.78
N ARG A 265 23.94 1.08 14.34
CA ARG A 265 24.90 1.31 13.24
C ARG A 265 24.22 1.62 11.88
N TYR A 266 22.97 1.28 11.71
CA TYR A 266 22.23 1.49 10.46
C TYR A 266 21.56 2.87 10.35
N GLY A 267 21.51 3.65 11.44
CA GLY A 267 20.88 4.97 11.45
C GLY A 267 21.41 5.91 10.36
N ARG A 268 22.73 5.90 10.11
CA ARG A 268 23.34 6.74 9.06
C ARG A 268 22.86 6.37 7.65
N PHE A 269 22.64 5.09 7.36
CA PHE A 269 22.11 4.65 6.06
C PHE A 269 20.66 5.12 5.90
N ILE A 270 19.85 4.98 6.95
CA ILE A 270 18.46 5.44 6.96
C ILE A 270 18.39 6.97 6.80
N ALA A 271 19.28 7.71 7.48
CA ALA A 271 19.37 9.17 7.39
C ALA A 271 19.67 9.66 5.97
N GLY A 272 20.47 8.91 5.21
CA GLY A 272 20.84 9.22 3.82
C GLY A 272 19.76 8.91 2.79
N GLY A 273 18.71 8.17 3.15
CA GLY A 273 17.63 7.77 2.23
C GLY A 273 16.66 8.89 1.90
N SER A 274 16.06 8.82 0.72
CA SER A 274 14.98 9.73 0.26
C SER A 274 13.76 9.60 1.15
N ARG A 275 13.05 10.72 1.41
CA ARG A 275 11.83 10.73 2.24
C ARG A 275 10.75 11.59 1.60
N ALA A 276 9.56 11.02 1.42
CA ALA A 276 8.43 11.76 0.89
C ALA A 276 7.09 11.28 1.47
N PHE A 277 6.11 12.17 1.38
CA PHE A 277 4.70 11.83 1.54
C PHE A 277 4.08 11.60 0.17
N LEU A 278 3.29 10.56 0.03
CA LEU A 278 2.39 10.35 -1.09
C LEU A 278 1.02 10.93 -0.73
N ASN A 279 0.57 11.93 -1.48
CA ASN A 279 -0.66 12.67 -1.18
C ASN A 279 -1.93 11.84 -1.34
N ALA A 280 -1.99 11.01 -2.38
CA ALA A 280 -3.13 10.16 -2.66
C ALA A 280 -2.67 8.81 -3.22
N ARG A 281 -3.24 7.74 -2.69
CA ARG A 281 -3.05 6.39 -3.22
C ARG A 281 -3.86 6.22 -4.50
N ASP A 282 -3.31 5.47 -5.44
CA ASP A 282 -3.98 5.13 -6.70
C ASP A 282 -3.76 3.66 -7.07
N PRO A 283 -4.44 2.73 -6.37
CA PRO A 283 -4.29 1.29 -6.62
C PRO A 283 -4.69 0.87 -8.04
N LEU A 284 -5.61 1.58 -8.71
CA LEU A 284 -5.96 1.30 -10.11
C LEU A 284 -4.79 1.60 -11.04
N ALA A 285 -4.15 2.76 -10.89
CA ALA A 285 -2.92 3.07 -11.63
C ALA A 285 -1.80 2.07 -11.32
N GLY A 286 -1.72 1.59 -10.08
CA GLY A 286 -0.78 0.53 -9.71
C GLY A 286 -1.03 -0.79 -10.43
N GLY A 287 -2.28 -1.20 -10.52
CA GLY A 287 -2.68 -2.37 -11.31
C GLY A 287 -2.32 -2.23 -12.79
N LEU A 288 -2.54 -1.03 -13.36
CA LEU A 288 -2.16 -0.70 -14.75
C LEU A 288 -0.64 -0.83 -14.95
N SER A 289 0.16 -0.28 -14.03
CA SER A 289 1.63 -0.36 -14.06
C SER A 289 2.13 -1.79 -13.98
N LEU A 290 1.51 -2.62 -13.13
CA LEU A 290 1.83 -4.05 -13.02
C LEU A 290 1.55 -4.80 -14.32
N LEU A 291 0.41 -4.57 -14.97
CA LEU A 291 0.09 -5.22 -16.26
C LEU A 291 1.05 -4.76 -17.36
N THR A 292 1.40 -3.48 -17.37
CA THR A 292 2.40 -2.92 -18.29
C THR A 292 3.76 -3.60 -18.11
N ALA A 293 4.23 -3.72 -16.87
CA ALA A 293 5.50 -4.39 -16.56
C ALA A 293 5.49 -5.87 -16.99
N ARG A 294 4.40 -6.60 -16.72
CA ARG A 294 4.22 -8.00 -17.14
C ARG A 294 4.21 -8.16 -18.66
N ARG A 295 3.58 -7.23 -19.37
CA ARG A 295 3.56 -7.25 -20.83
C ARG A 295 4.96 -7.03 -21.40
N ASN A 296 5.68 -6.03 -20.90
CA ASN A 296 7.05 -5.74 -21.35
C ASN A 296 7.99 -6.93 -21.09
N ALA A 297 7.85 -7.62 -19.96
CA ALA A 297 8.62 -8.82 -19.64
C ALA A 297 8.31 -10.03 -20.52
N ARG A 298 7.16 -10.05 -21.21
CA ARG A 298 6.80 -11.12 -22.18
C ARG A 298 7.30 -10.82 -23.61
N LEU A 299 7.64 -9.57 -23.88
CA LEU A 299 8.09 -9.11 -25.20
C LEU A 299 9.62 -9.12 -25.35
N ASN A 300 10.33 -9.15 -24.23
CA ASN A 300 11.78 -9.30 -24.12
C ASN A 300 12.16 -10.76 -23.80
#